data_6c8985b5067e043aeea6030d92df17b3
#
_entry.id   6c8985b5067e043aeea6030d92df17b3
#
_cell.length_a   1.000
_cell.length_b   1.000
_cell.length_c   1.000
_cell.angle_alpha   90.00
_cell.angle_beta   90.00
_cell.angle_gamma   90.00
#
_symmetry.space_group_name_H-M   'P 1'
#
loop_
_entity.id
_entity.type
_entity.pdbx_description
1 polymer ?
#
loop_
_entity_poly.entity_id
_entity_poly.type
_entity_poly.pdbx_seq_one_letter_code
_entity_poly.pdbx_strand_id
1 'polypeptide(L)'
;MVHLDHTIGCGSALTFAAPLPLHAEKEAPGKANFMRKATAAAALAVLFTLSSTPAHAAEAIPSDRVTIDVVMVNGSGCKQGTAEVVVAGDNTSFWVIYSDYLAQTGKGASPTEIRKNCQLTLQINSPQGYSYGIAEAEYAGYGHLERGATGSQSVNYYFQGQSATTTWKHSFTGPFDDNWSITHRTEFSEIVWSPCGEKRNLNVNSSLKVDKGTSDANENSFLTMDYTRGEVRTLHHFSWKRC
;
A
#
# COMPACT_ATOMS: atom_id res chain seq x y z
N MET A 1 5.49 43.46 32.35
CA MET A 1 6.86 43.90 32.71
C MET A 1 7.67 42.66 32.92
N VAL A 2 8.51 42.31 32.01
CA VAL A 2 9.93 42.18 31.87
C VAL A 2 10.23 41.64 30.48
N HIS A 3 10.88 42.47 29.73
CA HIS A 3 11.60 42.27 28.47
C HIS A 3 12.87 41.43 28.71
N LEU A 4 13.32 40.76 27.65
CA LEU A 4 14.71 40.61 27.19
C LEU A 4 14.71 39.51 26.14
N ASP A 5 14.86 39.69 24.89
CA ASP A 5 15.84 40.30 23.98
C ASP A 5 17.12 39.51 23.78
N HIS A 6 17.43 39.28 22.51
CA HIS A 6 18.72 38.98 21.87
C HIS A 6 19.26 37.54 21.93
N THR A 7 19.81 36.94 20.87
CA THR A 7 20.68 37.51 19.80
C THR A 7 20.81 36.50 18.63
N ILE A 8 20.99 37.08 17.50
CA ILE A 8 21.43 36.60 16.19
C ILE A 8 22.78 35.86 16.28
N GLY A 9 22.88 34.71 15.59
CA GLY A 9 24.12 33.97 15.33
C GLY A 9 24.26 33.59 13.85
N CYS A 10 25.11 34.30 13.18
CA CYS A 10 25.50 34.33 11.79
C CYS A 10 26.23 33.03 11.34
N GLY A 11 25.92 32.54 10.16
CA GLY A 11 26.82 32.18 9.07
C GLY A 11 27.71 30.93 9.19
N SER A 12 27.49 30.01 8.28
CA SER A 12 28.58 29.25 7.64
C SER A 12 28.22 28.91 6.22
N ALA A 13 28.87 29.60 5.31
CA ALA A 13 28.86 29.35 3.86
C ALA A 13 29.59 28.03 3.55
N LEU A 14 28.96 27.11 2.86
CA LEU A 14 29.62 25.96 2.24
C LEU A 14 30.03 26.36 0.83
N THR A 15 31.33 26.44 0.64
CA THR A 15 32.05 26.69 -0.63
C THR A 15 31.91 25.48 -1.57
N PHE A 16 31.36 25.72 -2.75
CA PHE A 16 31.41 24.77 -3.85
C PHE A 16 32.80 24.78 -4.48
N ALA A 17 33.45 23.62 -4.50
CA ALA A 17 34.67 23.38 -5.26
C ALA A 17 34.31 22.99 -6.70
N ALA A 18 34.92 23.71 -7.67
CA ALA A 18 34.83 23.47 -9.11
C ALA A 18 35.75 22.29 -9.54
N PRO A 19 35.36 21.52 -10.57
CA PRO A 19 36.22 20.47 -11.09
C PRO A 19 37.32 21.01 -12.03
N LEU A 20 38.51 20.42 -11.92
CA LEU A 20 39.71 20.67 -12.70
C LEU A 20 39.57 20.14 -14.15
N PRO A 21 40.26 20.74 -15.14
CA PRO A 21 40.17 20.35 -16.55
C PRO A 21 41.06 19.15 -16.90
N LEU A 22 40.54 18.31 -17.78
CA LEU A 22 41.23 17.20 -18.41
C LEU A 22 42.37 17.69 -19.33
N HIS A 23 43.54 17.10 -19.19
CA HIS A 23 44.68 17.22 -20.10
C HIS A 23 44.39 16.60 -21.45
N ALA A 24 44.60 17.39 -22.51
CA ALA A 24 44.66 16.94 -23.88
C ALA A 24 46.05 16.38 -24.17
N GLU A 25 46.11 15.14 -24.59
CA GLU A 25 47.34 14.51 -25.08
C GLU A 25 47.39 14.56 -26.61
N LYS A 26 48.53 15.04 -27.12
CA LYS A 26 48.80 15.31 -28.53
C LYS A 26 49.09 14.01 -29.28
N GLU A 27 48.42 13.80 -30.39
CA GLU A 27 48.79 12.82 -31.39
C GLU A 27 49.97 13.31 -32.24
N ALA A 28 50.95 12.42 -32.48
CA ALA A 28 52.04 12.59 -33.46
C ALA A 28 51.79 11.70 -34.70
N PRO A 29 52.12 12.16 -35.90
CA PRO A 29 51.78 11.45 -37.13
C PRO A 29 52.84 10.41 -37.51
N GLY A 30 52.45 9.17 -37.68
CA GLY A 30 53.24 8.04 -38.20
C GLY A 30 52.90 7.70 -39.66
N LYS A 31 53.88 7.61 -40.47
CA LYS A 31 53.91 7.53 -41.93
C LYS A 31 53.28 6.25 -42.52
N ALA A 32 52.76 6.46 -43.71
CA ALA A 32 52.23 5.45 -44.63
C ALA A 32 53.21 4.34 -45.00
N ASN A 33 52.66 3.09 -45.08
CA ASN A 33 53.24 2.11 -46.04
C ASN A 33 52.05 1.37 -46.71
N PHE A 34 52.10 1.54 -48.00
CA PHE A 34 51.19 1.03 -49.01
C PHE A 34 51.55 -0.44 -49.31
N MET A 35 50.67 -1.36 -49.05
CA MET A 35 50.77 -2.70 -49.64
C MET A 35 49.41 -3.24 -50.01
N ARG A 36 49.10 -3.26 -51.28
CA ARG A 36 47.94 -3.90 -51.90
C ARG A 36 48.05 -5.41 -51.73
N LYS A 37 47.06 -6.02 -51.16
CA LYS A 37 46.61 -7.40 -51.44
C LYS A 37 45.13 -7.49 -51.38
N ALA A 38 44.53 -7.89 -52.47
CA ALA A 38 43.15 -8.22 -52.62
C ALA A 38 42.84 -9.52 -51.84
N THR A 39 41.69 -9.59 -51.10
CA THR A 39 40.96 -10.83 -50.97
C THR A 39 39.60 -10.61 -50.25
N ALA A 40 38.57 -11.14 -50.86
CA ALA A 40 37.35 -11.73 -50.32
C ALA A 40 36.48 -10.89 -49.35
N ALA A 41 35.40 -10.39 -49.90
CA ALA A 41 34.22 -9.94 -49.16
C ALA A 41 33.57 -11.14 -48.49
N ALA A 42 33.73 -11.27 -47.17
CA ALA A 42 32.85 -12.09 -46.31
C ALA A 42 31.78 -11.18 -45.77
N ALA A 43 30.57 -11.25 -46.30
CA ALA A 43 29.39 -10.58 -45.76
C ALA A 43 29.02 -11.26 -44.44
N LEU A 44 29.38 -10.68 -43.31
CA LEU A 44 28.83 -11.03 -42.00
C LEU A 44 27.40 -10.44 -41.92
N ALA A 45 26.39 -11.27 -42.14
CA ALA A 45 25.01 -10.96 -41.79
C ALA A 45 24.91 -10.95 -40.28
N VAL A 46 24.97 -9.77 -39.66
CA VAL A 46 24.64 -9.58 -38.24
C VAL A 46 23.10 -9.71 -38.10
N LEU A 47 22.67 -10.87 -37.68
CA LEU A 47 21.28 -11.10 -37.25
C LEU A 47 21.08 -10.27 -35.97
N PHE A 48 20.49 -9.09 -36.08
CA PHE A 48 19.89 -8.37 -34.96
C PHE A 48 18.68 -9.18 -34.50
N THR A 49 18.86 -10.01 -33.47
CA THR A 49 17.74 -10.53 -32.70
C THR A 49 17.14 -9.34 -31.95
N LEU A 50 16.03 -8.83 -32.43
CA LEU A 50 15.17 -7.92 -31.70
C LEU A 50 14.66 -8.66 -30.46
N SER A 51 15.34 -8.53 -29.36
CA SER A 51 14.83 -8.94 -28.05
C SER A 51 13.65 -8.04 -27.73
N SER A 52 12.44 -8.51 -28.02
CA SER A 52 11.21 -7.86 -27.54
C SER A 52 11.19 -8.02 -26.01
N THR A 53 11.69 -7.03 -25.30
CA THR A 53 11.37 -6.90 -23.87
C THR A 53 9.84 -6.83 -23.74
N PRO A 54 9.21 -7.66 -22.90
CA PRO A 54 7.78 -7.52 -22.62
C PRO A 54 7.60 -6.10 -22.07
N ALA A 55 6.91 -5.25 -22.82
CA ALA A 55 6.46 -3.97 -22.31
C ALA A 55 5.50 -4.29 -21.16
N HIS A 56 5.92 -4.05 -19.93
CA HIS A 56 4.98 -3.99 -18.81
C HIS A 56 3.97 -2.91 -19.20
N ALA A 57 2.72 -3.30 -19.40
CA ALA A 57 1.65 -2.34 -19.65
C ALA A 57 1.69 -1.35 -18.47
N ALA A 58 2.03 -0.11 -18.74
CA ALA A 58 2.02 0.95 -17.75
C ALA A 58 0.62 0.96 -17.12
N GLU A 59 0.57 1.04 -15.81
CA GLU A 59 -0.69 1.13 -15.06
C GLU A 59 -1.50 2.31 -15.61
N ALA A 60 -2.63 2.02 -16.21
CA ALA A 60 -3.43 3.03 -16.93
C ALA A 60 -4.43 3.66 -15.96
N ILE A 61 -3.98 4.57 -15.11
CA ILE A 61 -4.87 5.32 -14.21
C ILE A 61 -5.89 6.11 -15.06
N PRO A 62 -7.21 5.98 -14.80
CA PRO A 62 -8.21 6.75 -15.52
C PRO A 62 -8.07 8.26 -15.22
N SER A 63 -8.23 9.10 -16.27
CA SER A 63 -8.26 10.56 -16.14
C SER A 63 -9.57 11.07 -15.57
N ASP A 64 -10.67 10.36 -15.83
CA ASP A 64 -11.99 10.74 -15.35
C ASP A 64 -12.12 10.40 -13.87
N ARG A 65 -12.85 11.25 -13.14
CA ARG A 65 -13.02 11.11 -11.70
C ARG A 65 -13.69 9.78 -11.33
N VAL A 66 -13.02 9.00 -10.46
CA VAL A 66 -13.58 7.84 -9.79
C VAL A 66 -14.31 8.26 -8.53
N THR A 67 -15.49 7.67 -8.30
CA THR A 67 -16.25 7.87 -7.06
C THR A 67 -16.56 6.53 -6.42
N ILE A 68 -16.78 6.51 -5.11
CA ILE A 68 -17.15 5.32 -4.35
C ILE A 68 -18.44 5.60 -3.61
N ASP A 69 -19.45 4.75 -3.84
CA ASP A 69 -20.67 4.73 -3.06
C ASP A 69 -20.56 3.62 -2.00
N VAL A 70 -20.77 3.98 -0.74
CA VAL A 70 -20.83 3.02 0.35
C VAL A 70 -22.22 2.40 0.36
N VAL A 71 -22.33 1.19 -0.17
CA VAL A 71 -23.61 0.47 -0.28
C VAL A 71 -24.04 -0.13 1.06
N MET A 72 -23.08 -0.67 1.82
CA MET A 72 -23.35 -1.28 3.13
C MET A 72 -22.14 -1.17 4.05
N VAL A 73 -22.43 -0.87 5.31
CA VAL A 73 -21.50 -0.99 6.44
C VAL A 73 -22.20 -1.88 7.48
N ASN A 74 -21.59 -3.02 7.80
CA ASN A 74 -22.15 -3.97 8.77
C ASN A 74 -21.05 -4.73 9.50
N GLY A 75 -21.25 -4.93 10.79
CA GLY A 75 -20.34 -5.72 11.61
C GLY A 75 -20.25 -5.25 13.04
N SER A 76 -19.64 -6.06 13.87
CA SER A 76 -19.42 -5.74 15.29
C SER A 76 -18.31 -4.71 15.53
N GLY A 77 -17.43 -4.49 14.52
CA GLY A 77 -16.35 -3.52 14.54
C GLY A 77 -16.61 -2.27 13.69
N CYS A 78 -17.75 -2.21 12.98
CA CYS A 78 -18.17 -1.02 12.24
C CYS A 78 -19.70 -1.01 12.12
N LYS A 79 -20.33 -0.39 13.06
CA LYS A 79 -21.78 -0.15 12.98
C LYS A 79 -22.06 0.89 11.90
N GLN A 80 -23.28 0.96 11.44
CA GLN A 80 -23.67 2.01 10.49
C GLN A 80 -23.33 3.40 11.06
N GLY A 81 -22.62 4.22 10.25
CA GLY A 81 -22.19 5.56 10.66
C GLY A 81 -20.84 5.60 11.40
N THR A 82 -20.17 4.45 11.64
CA THR A 82 -18.82 4.41 12.26
C THR A 82 -17.71 4.08 11.28
N ALA A 83 -17.99 4.10 9.98
CA ALA A 83 -17.00 4.00 8.92
C ALA A 83 -17.27 5.03 7.83
N GLU A 84 -16.23 5.73 7.41
CA GLU A 84 -16.25 6.72 6.33
C GLU A 84 -15.28 6.30 5.22
N VAL A 85 -15.64 6.55 3.97
CA VAL A 85 -14.79 6.27 2.81
C VAL A 85 -14.49 7.57 2.06
N VAL A 86 -13.20 7.84 1.84
CA VAL A 86 -12.70 9.04 1.16
C VAL A 86 -11.82 8.63 -0.01
N VAL A 87 -12.13 9.09 -1.22
CA VAL A 87 -11.36 8.79 -2.44
C VAL A 87 -10.29 9.85 -2.67
N ALA A 88 -9.09 9.44 -3.03
CA ALA A 88 -8.03 10.34 -3.46
C ALA A 88 -8.38 11.02 -4.80
N GLY A 89 -8.03 12.30 -4.92
CA GLY A 89 -8.36 13.09 -6.12
C GLY A 89 -7.66 12.66 -7.40
N ASP A 90 -6.61 11.84 -7.29
CA ASP A 90 -5.80 11.30 -8.39
C ASP A 90 -6.24 9.88 -8.83
N ASN A 91 -7.33 9.35 -8.27
CA ASN A 91 -7.86 8.01 -8.54
C ASN A 91 -6.90 6.84 -8.19
N THR A 92 -5.85 7.09 -7.41
CA THR A 92 -4.87 6.04 -7.08
C THR A 92 -5.27 5.23 -5.84
N SER A 93 -6.10 5.81 -4.95
CA SER A 93 -6.39 5.22 -3.66
C SER A 93 -7.69 5.71 -3.03
N PHE A 94 -8.10 5.05 -1.95
CA PHE A 94 -9.15 5.52 -1.05
C PHE A 94 -8.81 5.15 0.39
N TRP A 95 -9.30 5.95 1.33
CA TRP A 95 -9.20 5.69 2.76
C TRP A 95 -10.51 5.16 3.31
N VAL A 96 -10.42 4.27 4.30
CA VAL A 96 -11.51 3.93 5.20
C VAL A 96 -11.11 4.37 6.60
N ILE A 97 -11.92 5.20 7.22
CA ILE A 97 -11.73 5.74 8.55
C ILE A 97 -12.74 5.07 9.46
N TYR A 98 -12.29 4.43 10.54
CA TYR A 98 -13.15 3.79 11.54
C TYR A 98 -13.16 4.64 12.81
N SER A 99 -14.29 4.71 13.50
CA SER A 99 -14.44 5.44 14.78
C SER A 99 -14.78 4.54 15.97
N ASP A 100 -14.94 3.25 15.78
CA ASP A 100 -15.28 2.27 16.84
C ASP A 100 -14.87 0.86 16.40
N TYR A 101 -13.54 0.58 16.33
CA TYR A 101 -13.07 -0.74 15.93
C TYR A 101 -12.06 -1.29 16.92
N LEU A 102 -12.55 -1.83 18.04
CA LEU A 102 -11.77 -2.36 19.16
C LEU A 102 -12.13 -3.82 19.42
N ALA A 103 -11.14 -4.73 19.36
CA ALA A 103 -11.23 -6.09 19.89
C ALA A 103 -10.43 -6.19 21.19
N GLN A 104 -10.98 -6.84 22.21
CA GLN A 104 -10.37 -6.92 23.54
C GLN A 104 -10.69 -8.22 24.27
N THR A 105 -9.84 -8.56 25.24
CA THR A 105 -10.03 -9.68 26.18
C THR A 105 -9.47 -9.29 27.55
N GLY A 106 -9.85 -10.03 28.60
CA GLY A 106 -9.40 -9.82 29.97
C GLY A 106 -10.53 -9.41 30.90
N LYS A 107 -10.17 -8.73 32.00
CA LYS A 107 -11.11 -8.37 33.04
C LYS A 107 -12.24 -7.48 32.53
N GLY A 108 -13.47 -7.95 32.66
CA GLY A 108 -14.67 -7.20 32.27
C GLY A 108 -15.00 -7.24 30.78
N ALA A 109 -14.16 -7.83 29.95
CA ALA A 109 -14.46 -8.01 28.54
C ALA A 109 -15.46 -9.15 28.32
N SER A 110 -16.47 -8.88 27.48
CA SER A 110 -17.42 -9.91 27.05
C SER A 110 -16.77 -10.88 26.05
N PRO A 111 -17.17 -12.16 26.00
CA PRO A 111 -16.69 -13.09 24.98
C PRO A 111 -16.91 -12.63 23.53
N THR A 112 -17.88 -11.76 23.28
CA THR A 112 -18.16 -11.19 21.96
C THR A 112 -17.20 -10.06 21.58
N GLU A 113 -16.36 -9.58 22.51
CA GLU A 113 -15.39 -8.51 22.26
C GLU A 113 -14.04 -9.04 21.81
N ILE A 114 -13.76 -10.34 21.98
CA ILE A 114 -12.51 -10.96 21.54
C ILE A 114 -12.32 -10.93 20.02
N ARG A 115 -13.40 -10.75 19.29
CA ARG A 115 -13.39 -10.62 17.84
C ARG A 115 -14.38 -9.56 17.38
N LYS A 116 -13.88 -8.65 16.57
CA LYS A 116 -14.68 -7.64 15.88
C LYS A 116 -14.46 -7.81 14.38
N ASN A 117 -15.52 -7.64 13.62
CA ASN A 117 -15.47 -7.71 12.15
C ASN A 117 -16.21 -6.53 11.53
N CYS A 118 -15.76 -6.14 10.35
CA CYS A 118 -16.39 -5.13 9.53
C CYS A 118 -16.52 -5.63 8.10
N GLN A 119 -17.72 -5.55 7.56
CA GLN A 119 -18.01 -5.77 6.16
C GLN A 119 -18.41 -4.43 5.52
N LEU A 120 -17.61 -3.99 4.57
CA LEU A 120 -17.93 -2.87 3.69
C LEU A 120 -18.30 -3.42 2.33
N THR A 121 -19.40 -2.93 1.77
CA THR A 121 -19.76 -3.17 0.38
C THR A 121 -19.69 -1.83 -0.34
N LEU A 122 -18.77 -1.72 -1.29
CA LEU A 122 -18.42 -0.51 -2.00
C LEU A 122 -18.77 -0.65 -3.49
N GLN A 123 -19.47 0.30 -4.05
CA GLN A 123 -19.62 0.43 -5.49
C GLN A 123 -18.63 1.48 -6.00
N ILE A 124 -17.58 1.01 -6.67
CA ILE A 124 -16.61 1.88 -7.31
C ILE A 124 -17.11 2.22 -8.72
N ASN A 125 -17.37 3.49 -8.96
CA ASN A 125 -17.80 4.01 -10.24
C ASN A 125 -16.56 4.33 -11.09
N SER A 126 -16.02 3.29 -11.74
CA SER A 126 -14.89 3.41 -12.66
C SER A 126 -15.38 3.83 -14.06
N PRO A 127 -14.58 4.59 -14.82
CA PRO A 127 -14.87 4.90 -16.21
C PRO A 127 -14.96 3.65 -17.08
N GLN A 128 -15.73 3.73 -18.19
CA GLN A 128 -15.84 2.63 -19.14
C GLN A 128 -14.47 2.27 -19.74
N GLY A 129 -14.25 0.98 -19.98
CA GLY A 129 -13.00 0.47 -20.54
C GLY A 129 -11.88 0.30 -19.51
N TYR A 130 -12.19 0.41 -18.22
CA TYR A 130 -11.25 0.15 -17.14
C TYR A 130 -11.75 -0.95 -16.20
N SER A 131 -10.79 -1.74 -15.72
CA SER A 131 -10.94 -2.70 -14.64
C SER A 131 -9.97 -2.31 -13.52
N TYR A 132 -10.35 -2.54 -12.28
CA TYR A 132 -9.55 -2.22 -11.10
C TYR A 132 -9.48 -3.40 -10.15
N GLY A 133 -8.47 -3.38 -9.30
CA GLY A 133 -8.32 -4.27 -8.14
C GLY A 133 -7.53 -3.58 -7.04
N ILE A 134 -7.48 -4.18 -5.86
CA ILE A 134 -6.67 -3.69 -4.74
C ILE A 134 -5.29 -4.33 -4.83
N ALA A 135 -4.29 -3.52 -5.14
CA ALA A 135 -2.89 -3.95 -5.25
C ALA A 135 -2.16 -3.90 -3.91
N GLU A 136 -2.47 -2.89 -3.10
CA GLU A 136 -1.84 -2.67 -1.82
C GLU A 136 -2.84 -2.12 -0.83
N ALA A 137 -2.69 -2.48 0.45
CA ALA A 137 -3.43 -1.82 1.51
C ALA A 137 -2.57 -1.67 2.76
N GLU A 138 -2.70 -0.50 3.37
CA GLU A 138 -2.04 -0.13 4.61
C GLU A 138 -3.08 -0.09 5.73
N TYR A 139 -2.80 -0.82 6.79
CA TYR A 139 -3.60 -0.87 8.01
C TYR A 139 -2.79 -0.31 9.15
N ALA A 140 -3.40 0.51 9.97
CA ALA A 140 -2.76 1.04 11.16
C ALA A 140 -3.70 0.97 12.36
N GLY A 141 -3.13 0.99 13.55
CA GLY A 141 -3.86 0.94 14.80
C GLY A 141 -2.94 1.03 16.00
N TYR A 142 -3.50 0.72 17.16
CA TYR A 142 -2.77 0.59 18.41
C TYR A 142 -3.07 -0.78 19.02
N GLY A 143 -2.11 -1.33 19.75
CA GLY A 143 -2.29 -2.59 20.45
C GLY A 143 -1.66 -2.57 21.82
N HIS A 144 -2.34 -3.22 22.76
CA HIS A 144 -1.79 -3.58 24.05
C HIS A 144 -2.06 -5.07 24.27
N LEU A 145 -1.01 -5.88 24.23
CA LEU A 145 -1.09 -7.32 24.44
C LEU A 145 -0.19 -7.73 25.58
N GLU A 146 -0.74 -8.32 26.61
CA GLU A 146 -0.03 -8.88 27.73
C GLU A 146 0.87 -10.04 27.32
N ARG A 147 1.87 -10.35 28.14
CA ARG A 147 2.75 -11.54 27.91
C ARG A 147 1.92 -12.81 27.82
N GLY A 148 2.04 -13.53 26.71
CA GLY A 148 1.27 -14.75 26.45
C GLY A 148 -0.06 -14.52 25.75
N ALA A 149 -0.51 -13.26 25.57
CA ALA A 149 -1.62 -12.92 24.72
C ALA A 149 -1.19 -12.81 23.26
N THR A 150 -2.13 -12.99 22.34
CA THR A 150 -1.92 -12.81 20.90
C THR A 150 -3.03 -11.99 20.28
N GLY A 151 -2.72 -11.37 19.16
CA GLY A 151 -3.69 -10.63 18.36
C GLY A 151 -3.55 -10.93 16.87
N SER A 152 -4.58 -10.65 16.10
CA SER A 152 -4.49 -10.72 14.65
C SER A 152 -5.42 -9.72 13.97
N GLN A 153 -4.94 -9.17 12.86
CA GLN A 153 -5.72 -8.44 11.88
C GLN A 153 -5.82 -9.32 10.63
N SER A 154 -7.00 -9.37 10.01
CA SER A 154 -7.19 -10.03 8.72
C SER A 154 -8.18 -9.28 7.85
N VAL A 155 -8.03 -9.44 6.53
CA VAL A 155 -8.93 -8.83 5.54
C VAL A 155 -9.10 -9.73 4.33
N ASN A 156 -10.29 -9.69 3.74
CA ASN A 156 -10.62 -10.34 2.49
C ASN A 156 -11.21 -9.33 1.51
N TYR A 157 -10.75 -9.38 0.25
CA TYR A 157 -11.28 -8.60 -0.86
C TYR A 157 -11.86 -9.53 -1.91
N TYR A 158 -13.08 -9.28 -2.31
CA TYR A 158 -13.72 -10.00 -3.40
C TYR A 158 -14.80 -9.16 -4.08
N PHE A 159 -15.05 -9.43 -5.35
CA PHE A 159 -16.19 -8.83 -6.06
C PHE A 159 -17.44 -9.68 -5.92
N GLN A 160 -18.57 -9.03 -5.78
CA GLN A 160 -19.86 -9.69 -5.72
C GLN A 160 -20.07 -10.60 -6.94
N GLY A 161 -20.42 -11.88 -6.68
CA GLY A 161 -20.63 -12.88 -7.73
C GLY A 161 -19.36 -13.54 -8.28
N GLN A 162 -18.18 -13.23 -7.75
CA GLN A 162 -16.92 -13.90 -8.08
C GLN A 162 -16.46 -14.79 -6.91
N SER A 163 -15.82 -15.92 -7.21
CA SER A 163 -15.21 -16.81 -6.22
C SER A 163 -13.80 -16.40 -5.82
N ALA A 164 -13.12 -15.65 -6.69
CA ALA A 164 -11.76 -15.18 -6.43
C ALA A 164 -11.73 -14.20 -5.24
N THR A 165 -10.80 -14.42 -4.32
CA THR A 165 -10.68 -13.64 -3.09
C THR A 165 -9.20 -13.44 -2.76
N THR A 166 -8.79 -12.19 -2.53
CA THR A 166 -7.51 -11.87 -1.92
C THR A 166 -7.66 -11.88 -0.42
N THR A 167 -6.82 -12.63 0.30
CA THR A 167 -6.83 -12.72 1.76
C THR A 167 -5.48 -12.36 2.33
N TRP A 168 -5.47 -11.41 3.27
CA TRP A 168 -4.28 -11.05 4.05
C TRP A 168 -4.54 -11.23 5.54
N LYS A 169 -3.48 -11.60 6.26
CA LYS A 169 -3.50 -11.75 7.71
C LYS A 169 -2.16 -11.38 8.32
N HIS A 170 -2.22 -10.64 9.41
CA HIS A 170 -1.07 -10.35 10.27
C HIS A 170 -1.36 -10.79 11.70
N SER A 171 -0.30 -11.25 12.42
CA SER A 171 -0.41 -11.73 13.79
C SER A 171 0.55 -10.93 14.69
N PHE A 172 0.07 -10.63 15.89
CA PHE A 172 0.80 -9.93 16.94
C PHE A 172 0.99 -10.88 18.12
N THR A 173 2.12 -10.76 18.81
CA THR A 173 2.43 -11.54 19.99
C THR A 173 2.81 -10.61 21.13
N GLY A 174 2.20 -10.79 22.29
CA GLY A 174 2.55 -10.06 23.51
C GLY A 174 3.87 -10.55 24.16
N PRO A 175 4.56 -9.68 24.92
CA PRO A 175 4.12 -8.35 25.29
C PRO A 175 4.27 -7.35 24.14
N PHE A 176 3.24 -6.55 23.91
CA PHE A 176 3.19 -5.52 22.89
C PHE A 176 2.39 -4.32 23.42
N ASP A 177 2.89 -3.10 23.28
CA ASP A 177 2.20 -1.89 23.72
C ASP A 177 2.66 -0.70 22.88
N ASP A 178 2.13 -0.61 21.63
CA ASP A 178 2.57 0.41 20.67
C ASP A 178 1.55 0.58 19.54
N ASN A 179 1.78 1.62 18.73
CA ASN A 179 1.14 1.75 17.43
C ASN A 179 1.67 0.66 16.48
N TRP A 180 0.78 0.16 15.64
CA TRP A 180 1.15 -0.78 14.58
C TRP A 180 0.73 -0.27 13.22
N SER A 181 1.54 -0.59 12.23
CA SER A 181 1.25 -0.36 10.82
C SER A 181 1.67 -1.58 10.01
N ILE A 182 0.80 -2.00 9.10
CA ILE A 182 1.00 -3.18 8.26
C ILE A 182 0.68 -2.81 6.82
N THR A 183 1.60 -3.10 5.91
CA THR A 183 1.38 -2.96 4.48
C THR A 183 1.29 -4.34 3.84
N HIS A 184 0.18 -4.62 3.19
CA HIS A 184 -0.02 -5.81 2.38
C HIS A 184 0.05 -5.45 0.90
N ARG A 185 0.83 -6.22 0.12
CA ARG A 185 0.96 -6.08 -1.34
C ARG A 185 0.57 -7.36 -2.03
N THR A 186 -0.08 -7.23 -3.16
CA THR A 186 -0.47 -8.34 -4.04
C THR A 186 0.28 -8.18 -5.35
N GLU A 187 0.96 -9.24 -5.80
CA GLU A 187 1.58 -9.25 -7.12
C GLU A 187 0.53 -9.03 -8.22
N PHE A 188 0.88 -8.32 -9.27
CA PHE A 188 -0.07 -7.93 -10.33
C PHE A 188 -0.85 -9.12 -10.91
N SER A 189 -0.20 -10.28 -11.03
CA SER A 189 -0.82 -11.53 -11.52
C SER A 189 -1.84 -12.15 -10.55
N GLU A 190 -1.80 -11.77 -9.27
CA GLU A 190 -2.66 -12.30 -8.21
C GLU A 190 -3.78 -11.33 -7.81
N ILE A 191 -3.79 -10.13 -8.40
CA ILE A 191 -4.85 -9.16 -8.13
C ILE A 191 -6.19 -9.72 -8.61
N VAL A 192 -7.17 -9.70 -7.72
CA VAL A 192 -8.57 -9.97 -8.08
C VAL A 192 -9.14 -8.72 -8.73
N TRP A 193 -9.48 -8.84 -10.02
CA TRP A 193 -9.90 -7.73 -10.87
C TRP A 193 -11.43 -7.61 -10.96
N SER A 194 -11.92 -6.37 -10.99
CA SER A 194 -13.31 -6.11 -11.34
C SER A 194 -13.60 -6.60 -12.76
N PRO A 195 -14.80 -7.15 -13.04
CA PRO A 195 -15.16 -7.53 -14.40
C PRO A 195 -15.25 -6.29 -15.30
N CYS A 196 -14.78 -6.44 -16.54
CA CYS A 196 -14.87 -5.40 -17.55
C CYS A 196 -16.32 -5.15 -17.98
N GLY A 197 -16.72 -3.89 -18.00
CA GLY A 197 -18.05 -3.48 -18.48
C GLY A 197 -19.21 -3.81 -17.55
N GLU A 198 -18.97 -4.41 -16.40
CA GLU A 198 -20.00 -4.70 -15.40
C GLU A 198 -19.75 -3.93 -14.10
N LYS A 199 -20.79 -3.36 -13.52
CA LYS A 199 -20.74 -2.81 -12.17
C LYS A 199 -20.91 -3.95 -11.16
N ARG A 200 -19.85 -4.24 -10.42
CA ARG A 200 -19.85 -5.20 -9.32
C ARG A 200 -19.34 -4.53 -8.05
N ASN A 201 -20.02 -4.78 -6.96
CA ASN A 201 -19.58 -4.27 -5.68
C ASN A 201 -18.30 -4.97 -5.23
N LEU A 202 -17.34 -4.18 -4.75
CA LEU A 202 -16.18 -4.65 -4.01
C LEU A 202 -16.59 -4.85 -2.55
N ASN A 203 -16.36 -6.04 -2.02
CA ASN A 203 -16.52 -6.34 -0.61
C ASN A 203 -15.16 -6.33 0.08
N VAL A 204 -15.06 -5.59 1.18
CA VAL A 204 -13.90 -5.53 2.07
C VAL A 204 -14.36 -6.05 3.43
N ASN A 205 -13.92 -7.27 3.76
CA ASN A 205 -14.24 -7.89 5.05
C ASN A 205 -13.00 -7.92 5.92
N SER A 206 -12.96 -7.06 6.93
CA SER A 206 -11.86 -7.00 7.89
C SER A 206 -12.25 -7.59 9.23
N SER A 207 -11.27 -8.06 10.01
CA SER A 207 -11.49 -8.44 11.41
C SER A 207 -10.24 -8.21 12.26
N LEU A 208 -10.49 -7.82 13.52
CA LEU A 208 -9.52 -7.88 14.61
C LEU A 208 -9.90 -9.03 15.54
N LYS A 209 -8.90 -9.76 16.01
CA LYS A 209 -9.07 -10.78 17.04
C LYS A 209 -7.98 -10.63 18.09
N VAL A 210 -8.35 -10.76 19.37
CA VAL A 210 -7.43 -10.85 20.49
C VAL A 210 -7.71 -12.13 21.25
N ASP A 211 -6.65 -12.86 21.60
CA ASP A 211 -6.72 -14.09 22.38
C ASP A 211 -5.84 -13.91 23.61
N LYS A 212 -6.39 -14.13 24.80
CA LYS A 212 -5.61 -14.00 26.04
C LYS A 212 -4.50 -15.05 26.15
N GLY A 213 -4.65 -16.18 25.47
CA GLY A 213 -3.67 -17.27 25.57
C GLY A 213 -3.37 -17.64 27.01
N THR A 214 -2.09 -17.57 27.39
CA THR A 214 -1.59 -17.84 28.74
C THR A 214 -1.46 -16.59 29.62
N SER A 215 -1.89 -15.41 29.17
CA SER A 215 -1.85 -14.19 29.96
C SER A 215 -2.81 -14.25 31.16
N ASP A 216 -2.55 -13.41 32.19
CA ASP A 216 -3.44 -13.31 33.35
C ASP A 216 -4.85 -12.84 32.91
N ALA A 217 -5.87 -13.53 33.40
CA ALA A 217 -7.25 -13.21 33.09
C ALA A 217 -7.74 -11.88 33.70
N ASN A 218 -7.01 -11.32 34.67
CA ASN A 218 -7.29 -10.03 35.29
C ASN A 218 -6.67 -8.86 34.52
N GLU A 219 -5.74 -9.14 33.60
CA GLU A 219 -5.12 -8.13 32.75
C GLU A 219 -5.85 -8.02 31.42
N ASN A 220 -5.82 -6.83 30.82
CA ASN A 220 -6.52 -6.56 29.60
C ASN A 220 -5.56 -6.56 28.41
N SER A 221 -5.98 -7.20 27.33
CA SER A 221 -5.29 -7.12 26.04
C SER A 221 -6.27 -6.66 24.97
N PHE A 222 -5.83 -5.80 24.06
CA PHE A 222 -6.68 -5.28 22.99
C PHE A 222 -5.90 -4.90 21.72
N LEU A 223 -6.61 -4.86 20.62
CA LEU A 223 -6.19 -4.25 19.35
C LEU A 223 -7.28 -3.29 18.88
N THR A 224 -6.88 -2.13 18.43
CA THR A 224 -7.78 -1.17 17.79
C THR A 224 -7.32 -0.85 16.36
N MET A 225 -8.30 -0.49 15.54
CA MET A 225 -8.13 0.01 14.19
C MET A 225 -9.11 1.19 14.02
N ASP A 226 -9.09 2.13 14.96
CA ASP A 226 -9.97 3.28 15.02
C ASP A 226 -9.21 4.61 15.09
N TYR A 227 -9.90 5.72 14.85
CA TYR A 227 -9.36 7.08 14.82
C TYR A 227 -9.12 7.67 16.23
N THR A 228 -9.50 7.02 17.31
CA THR A 228 -9.59 7.62 18.66
C THR A 228 -8.23 8.02 19.25
N ARG A 229 -7.10 7.60 18.68
CA ARG A 229 -5.74 7.96 19.13
C ARG A 229 -4.90 8.70 18.09
N GLY A 230 -5.54 9.31 17.08
CA GLY A 230 -4.88 10.12 16.05
C GLY A 230 -4.28 9.28 14.91
N GLU A 231 -4.72 9.49 13.68
CA GLU A 231 -4.20 8.93 12.41
C GLU A 231 -4.45 7.43 12.12
N VAL A 232 -5.45 6.78 12.69
CA VAL A 232 -5.78 5.40 12.32
C VAL A 232 -6.76 5.38 11.14
N ARG A 233 -6.24 5.15 9.97
CA ARG A 233 -6.97 4.98 8.72
C ARG A 233 -6.41 3.79 7.95
N THR A 234 -7.25 3.12 7.20
CA THR A 234 -6.83 2.11 6.24
C THR A 234 -6.73 2.75 4.87
N LEU A 235 -5.59 2.65 4.23
CA LEU A 235 -5.38 3.16 2.88
C LEU A 235 -5.39 1.98 1.91
N HIS A 236 -6.18 2.09 0.84
CA HIS A 236 -6.29 1.07 -0.19
C HIS A 236 -5.84 1.67 -1.51
N HIS A 237 -4.82 1.07 -2.15
CA HIS A 237 -4.32 1.49 -3.45
C HIS A 237 -4.94 0.63 -4.55
N PHE A 238 -5.47 1.32 -5.54
CA PHE A 238 -5.95 0.69 -6.76
C PHE A 238 -4.78 0.31 -7.66
N SER A 239 -4.93 -0.80 -8.35
CA SER A 239 -4.27 -1.03 -9.63
C SER A 239 -5.32 -0.98 -10.74
N TRP A 240 -4.98 -0.38 -11.86
CA TRP A 240 -5.85 -0.17 -12.99
C TRP A 240 -5.34 -0.87 -14.24
N LYS A 241 -6.24 -1.41 -15.03
CA LYS A 241 -5.92 -1.89 -16.38
C LYS A 241 -7.03 -1.55 -17.35
N ARG A 242 -6.69 -1.45 -18.62
CA ARG A 242 -7.70 -1.33 -19.68
C ARG A 242 -8.35 -2.67 -19.95
N CYS A 243 -9.62 -2.63 -20.29
CA CYS A 243 -10.39 -3.81 -20.71
C CYS A 243 -10.01 -4.34 -22.09
#